data_7f8f767ced5d4468a2cdbe4c186aae23
#
_entry.id   7f8f767ced5d4468a2cdbe4c186aae23
#
_cell.length_a   1.000
_cell.length_b   1.000
_cell.length_c   1.000
_cell.angle_alpha   90.00
_cell.angle_beta   90.00
_cell.angle_gamma   90.00
#
_symmetry.space_group_name_H-M   'P 1'
#
loop_
_entity.id
_entity.type
_entity.pdbx_description
1 polymer ?
#
loop_
_entity_poly.entity_id
_entity_poly.type
_entity_poly.pdbx_seq_one_letter_code
_entity_poly.pdbx_strand_id
1 'polypeptide(L)'
;MNTMTFRRHGRNICVWLVFAGLVGCSTAPVAPTPPKMPGDTSAVTPPVLREEPPPAPKRPLKLGLALGGGAARGFAHVGVIQVLEEAGIAPSLVVGTSAGSLVAAFYASGKNGAQLQRVSETMDEAALTDWTVPLLSRGMMRGDGLARYVAAQTGGRKIEDLPLTLGIVATDLHSGQGVLFQRGDIATAVRASSAVPAVFEPVRVAGRDYVDGGLVSPVPVRFARQMGADVVLAVDISSAPESNKANDMLQVLLQTFTIMSKSINAFELKEAEVVVRPALMGVGSAAFSERRRSIEAGRAAMLQALPALRKALER
;
A
#
# COMPACT_ATOMS: atom_id res chain seq x y z
N MET A 1 51.96 21.87 -25.66
CA MET A 1 52.87 22.28 -24.57
C MET A 1 52.10 23.23 -23.69
N ASN A 2 51.59 22.73 -22.58
CA ASN A 2 51.41 23.46 -21.33
C ASN A 2 50.95 22.45 -20.28
N THR A 3 51.89 22.12 -19.44
CA THR A 3 51.79 21.29 -18.25
C THR A 3 51.08 22.07 -17.14
N MET A 4 50.06 21.54 -16.53
CA MET A 4 49.50 22.05 -15.27
C MET A 4 49.61 21.00 -14.17
N THR A 5 50.41 21.37 -13.20
CA THR A 5 50.90 20.66 -12.03
C THR A 5 49.80 20.35 -11.02
N PHE A 6 49.77 19.14 -10.54
CA PHE A 6 48.99 18.64 -9.38
C PHE A 6 49.65 19.11 -8.07
N ARG A 7 48.94 19.84 -7.25
CA ARG A 7 49.31 20.15 -5.86
C ARG A 7 48.59 19.17 -4.90
N ARG A 8 49.38 18.34 -4.21
CA ARG A 8 49.02 17.53 -3.06
C ARG A 8 48.94 18.39 -1.80
N HIS A 9 47.88 18.32 -1.02
CA HIS A 9 47.78 18.64 0.41
C HIS A 9 46.92 17.53 1.02
N GLY A 10 47.26 16.80 2.01
CA GLY A 10 47.89 16.99 3.28
C GLY A 10 47.02 16.20 4.27
N ARG A 11 47.49 14.99 4.65
CA ARG A 11 46.86 14.09 5.61
C ARG A 11 46.86 14.74 6.99
N ASN A 12 45.70 14.79 7.69
CA ASN A 12 45.63 14.91 9.15
C ASN A 12 44.92 13.69 9.71
N ILE A 13 45.73 12.84 10.38
CA ILE A 13 45.33 11.70 11.17
C ILE A 13 45.11 12.23 12.60
N CYS A 14 43.89 12.22 13.10
CA CYS A 14 43.62 12.39 14.55
C CYS A 14 43.56 11.02 15.20
N VAL A 15 44.57 10.73 16.00
CA VAL A 15 44.65 9.60 16.93
C VAL A 15 43.89 9.96 18.17
N TRP A 16 42.88 9.18 18.57
CA TRP A 16 42.25 9.25 19.87
C TRP A 16 42.78 8.14 20.77
N LEU A 17 43.45 8.56 21.85
CA LEU A 17 43.94 7.72 22.95
C LEU A 17 42.77 7.20 23.77
N VAL A 18 42.74 5.87 23.96
CA VAL A 18 41.83 5.18 24.88
C VAL A 18 42.43 5.20 26.27
N PHE A 19 41.76 5.83 27.20
CA PHE A 19 42.08 5.73 28.64
C PHE A 19 41.30 4.54 29.23
N ALA A 20 42.02 3.50 29.64
CA ALA A 20 41.50 2.39 30.43
C ALA A 20 41.49 2.80 31.91
N GLY A 21 40.30 3.01 32.47
CA GLY A 21 40.09 3.20 33.90
C GLY A 21 39.84 1.86 34.59
N LEU A 22 40.76 1.43 35.41
CA LEU A 22 40.63 0.31 36.36
C LEU A 22 39.70 0.75 37.51
N VAL A 23 38.55 0.11 37.66
CA VAL A 23 37.69 0.22 38.84
C VAL A 23 37.93 -0.99 39.71
N GLY A 24 38.55 -0.73 40.86
CA GLY A 24 38.82 -1.74 41.91
C GLY A 24 37.53 -2.13 42.65
N CYS A 25 37.28 -3.42 42.77
CA CYS A 25 36.23 -3.98 43.63
C CYS A 25 36.65 -3.86 45.10
N SER A 26 35.91 -3.06 45.87
CA SER A 26 35.97 -3.04 47.33
C SER A 26 34.96 -4.04 47.88
N THR A 27 35.47 -5.12 48.52
CA THR A 27 34.67 -6.10 49.28
C THR A 27 34.45 -5.57 50.69
N ALA A 28 33.18 -5.31 51.06
CA ALA A 28 32.81 -5.01 52.43
C ALA A 28 32.69 -6.31 53.25
N PRO A 29 33.07 -6.29 54.57
CA PRO A 29 32.99 -7.48 55.41
C PRO A 29 31.54 -7.79 55.82
N VAL A 30 31.20 -9.09 55.68
CA VAL A 30 29.88 -9.63 56.09
C VAL A 30 29.86 -9.79 57.60
N ALA A 31 28.87 -9.19 58.28
CA ALA A 31 28.62 -9.37 59.71
C ALA A 31 27.96 -10.74 59.97
N PRO A 32 28.28 -11.43 61.11
CA PRO A 32 27.72 -12.72 61.42
C PRO A 32 26.25 -12.64 61.81
N THR A 33 25.44 -13.54 61.23
CA THR A 33 24.02 -13.70 61.50
C THR A 33 23.79 -14.37 62.85
N PRO A 34 22.86 -13.92 63.73
CA PRO A 34 22.55 -14.58 65.00
C PRO A 34 21.79 -15.90 64.76
N PRO A 35 21.88 -16.88 65.70
CA PRO A 35 21.28 -18.20 65.54
C PRO A 35 19.75 -18.12 65.64
N LYS A 36 19.09 -18.82 64.75
CA LYS A 36 17.63 -18.91 64.63
C LYS A 36 17.08 -19.84 65.69
N MET A 37 16.21 -19.34 66.57
CA MET A 37 15.44 -20.12 67.52
C MET A 37 14.47 -21.07 66.84
N PRO A 38 14.27 -22.30 67.31
CA PRO A 38 13.26 -23.21 66.77
C PRO A 38 11.91 -22.95 67.45
N GLY A 39 10.90 -22.76 66.66
CA GLY A 39 9.53 -22.79 67.16
C GLY A 39 8.63 -21.72 66.54
N ASP A 40 8.14 -21.99 65.35
CA ASP A 40 6.77 -21.58 65.01
C ASP A 40 6.23 -22.52 63.89
N THR A 41 5.37 -23.40 64.29
CA THR A 41 4.59 -24.25 63.41
C THR A 41 3.44 -23.46 62.82
N SER A 42 3.76 -22.55 61.93
CA SER A 42 2.75 -21.89 61.09
C SER A 42 2.18 -22.91 60.11
N ALA A 43 0.90 -23.20 60.22
CA ALA A 43 0.15 -24.05 59.33
C ALA A 43 0.38 -23.59 57.86
N VAL A 44 0.98 -24.46 57.05
CA VAL A 44 1.13 -24.25 55.59
C VAL A 44 -0.28 -24.32 55.00
N THR A 45 -0.87 -23.16 54.76
CA THR A 45 -2.06 -23.05 53.93
C THR A 45 -1.70 -23.53 52.51
N PRO A 46 -2.39 -24.54 51.95
CA PRO A 46 -2.08 -24.99 50.62
C PRO A 46 -2.22 -23.80 49.61
N PRO A 47 -1.39 -23.71 48.61
CA PRO A 47 -1.50 -22.64 47.63
C PRO A 47 -2.88 -22.73 46.96
N VAL A 48 -3.66 -21.66 47.12
CA VAL A 48 -4.91 -21.46 46.36
C VAL A 48 -4.51 -21.38 44.90
N LEU A 49 -4.79 -22.41 44.13
CA LEU A 49 -4.70 -22.38 42.67
C LEU A 49 -5.60 -21.22 42.21
N ARG A 50 -5.00 -20.09 41.87
CA ARG A 50 -5.71 -19.03 41.16
C ARG A 50 -6.08 -19.62 39.80
N GLU A 51 -7.35 -19.87 39.60
CA GLU A 51 -7.86 -20.12 38.25
C GLU A 51 -7.44 -18.97 37.39
N GLU A 52 -6.69 -19.26 36.33
CA GLU A 52 -6.37 -18.24 35.31
C GLU A 52 -7.69 -17.69 34.76
N PRO A 53 -7.84 -16.35 34.68
CA PRO A 53 -9.05 -15.77 34.13
C PRO A 53 -9.28 -16.32 32.73
N PRO A 54 -10.54 -16.64 32.36
CA PRO A 54 -10.83 -17.16 31.03
C PRO A 54 -10.23 -16.21 29.95
N PRO A 55 -9.66 -16.76 28.87
CA PRO A 55 -9.05 -15.95 27.82
C PRO A 55 -10.08 -14.92 27.31
N ALA A 56 -9.65 -13.67 27.22
CA ALA A 56 -10.50 -12.59 26.71
C ALA A 56 -11.06 -12.96 25.34
N PRO A 57 -12.34 -12.66 25.05
CA PRO A 57 -12.95 -12.98 23.78
C PRO A 57 -12.13 -12.36 22.64
N LYS A 58 -11.72 -13.17 21.67
CA LYS A 58 -10.95 -12.70 20.51
C LYS A 58 -11.79 -11.68 19.74
N ARG A 59 -11.26 -10.48 19.54
CA ARG A 59 -11.92 -9.50 18.67
C ARG A 59 -11.97 -10.00 17.23
N PRO A 60 -13.01 -9.65 16.46
CA PRO A 60 -13.05 -9.97 15.03
C PRO A 60 -11.81 -9.44 14.31
N LEU A 61 -11.24 -10.25 13.41
CA LEU A 61 -10.09 -9.86 12.60
C LEU A 61 -10.51 -8.77 11.59
N LYS A 62 -9.68 -7.75 11.45
CA LYS A 62 -9.87 -6.67 10.47
C LYS A 62 -9.30 -7.10 9.12
N LEU A 63 -10.18 -7.31 8.14
CA LEU A 63 -9.78 -7.56 6.76
C LEU A 63 -9.43 -6.23 6.07
N GLY A 64 -8.21 -6.11 5.58
CA GLY A 64 -7.76 -5.05 4.70
C GLY A 64 -7.77 -5.52 3.24
N LEU A 65 -8.39 -4.73 2.36
CA LEU A 65 -8.40 -4.96 0.92
C LEU A 65 -7.37 -4.02 0.25
N ALA A 66 -6.27 -4.59 -0.27
CA ALA A 66 -5.21 -3.85 -0.95
C ALA A 66 -5.35 -3.98 -2.47
N LEU A 67 -5.72 -2.89 -3.14
CA LEU A 67 -5.99 -2.84 -4.58
C LEU A 67 -4.80 -2.24 -5.33
N GLY A 68 -4.15 -3.06 -6.16
CA GLY A 68 -2.97 -2.66 -6.92
C GLY A 68 -3.24 -1.72 -8.09
N GLY A 69 -2.18 -1.03 -8.53
CA GLY A 69 -2.16 -0.23 -9.74
C GLY A 69 -2.04 -1.07 -11.01
N GLY A 70 -2.54 -0.53 -12.15
CA GLY A 70 -2.46 -1.25 -13.42
C GLY A 70 -3.30 -0.64 -14.55
N ALA A 71 -3.63 0.64 -14.47
CA ALA A 71 -4.42 1.38 -15.47
C ALA A 71 -5.74 0.67 -15.81
N ALA A 72 -6.10 0.43 -17.09
CA ALA A 72 -7.36 -0.20 -17.48
C ALA A 72 -7.57 -1.61 -16.90
N ARG A 73 -6.53 -2.32 -16.47
CA ARG A 73 -6.66 -3.60 -15.76
C ARG A 73 -7.36 -3.46 -14.41
N GLY A 74 -7.48 -2.23 -13.87
CA GLY A 74 -8.21 -1.89 -12.64
C GLY A 74 -9.66 -2.35 -12.62
N PHE A 75 -10.30 -2.56 -13.77
CA PHE A 75 -11.64 -3.11 -13.85
C PHE A 75 -11.76 -4.51 -13.21
N ALA A 76 -10.67 -5.27 -13.10
CA ALA A 76 -10.66 -6.56 -12.43
C ALA A 76 -10.97 -6.45 -10.92
N HIS A 77 -10.65 -5.33 -10.27
CA HIS A 77 -10.98 -5.10 -8.87
C HIS A 77 -12.49 -5.13 -8.62
N VAL A 78 -13.30 -4.70 -9.60
CA VAL A 78 -14.77 -4.75 -9.51
C VAL A 78 -15.25 -6.19 -9.36
N GLY A 79 -14.70 -7.11 -10.17
CA GLY A 79 -15.03 -8.53 -10.09
C GLY A 79 -14.63 -9.17 -8.75
N VAL A 80 -13.49 -8.77 -8.19
CA VAL A 80 -13.06 -9.20 -6.86
C VAL A 80 -14.05 -8.73 -5.78
N ILE A 81 -14.45 -7.46 -5.81
CA ILE A 81 -15.39 -6.89 -4.85
C ILE A 81 -16.76 -7.58 -4.94
N GLN A 82 -17.26 -7.86 -6.16
CA GLN A 82 -18.51 -8.58 -6.34
C GLN A 82 -18.52 -9.94 -5.64
N VAL A 83 -17.46 -10.72 -5.80
CA VAL A 83 -17.34 -12.04 -5.17
C VAL A 83 -17.22 -11.94 -3.64
N LEU A 84 -16.53 -10.92 -3.10
CA LEU A 84 -16.50 -10.67 -1.66
C LEU A 84 -17.90 -10.40 -1.11
N GLU A 85 -18.67 -9.54 -1.78
CA GLU A 85 -20.05 -9.21 -1.38
C GLU A 85 -20.98 -10.43 -1.46
N GLU A 86 -20.90 -11.21 -2.55
CA GLU A 86 -21.66 -12.46 -2.71
C GLU A 86 -21.32 -13.51 -1.63
N ALA A 87 -20.07 -13.51 -1.15
CA ALA A 87 -19.63 -14.39 -0.08
C ALA A 87 -19.96 -13.88 1.32
N GLY A 88 -20.56 -12.68 1.44
CA GLY A 88 -20.85 -12.04 2.72
C GLY A 88 -19.61 -11.55 3.46
N ILE A 89 -18.48 -11.33 2.76
CA ILE A 89 -17.21 -10.87 3.33
C ILE A 89 -17.05 -9.38 3.09
N ALA A 90 -17.08 -8.58 4.16
CA ALA A 90 -16.90 -7.15 4.10
C ALA A 90 -15.49 -6.77 4.63
N PRO A 91 -14.66 -6.05 3.86
CA PRO A 91 -13.41 -5.51 4.38
C PRO A 91 -13.66 -4.41 5.41
N SER A 92 -12.80 -4.34 6.43
CA SER A 92 -12.82 -3.28 7.44
C SER A 92 -12.16 -1.99 6.95
N LEU A 93 -11.28 -2.11 5.95
CA LEU A 93 -10.58 -1.00 5.31
C LEU A 93 -10.20 -1.39 3.87
N VAL A 94 -10.06 -0.38 3.03
CA VAL A 94 -9.54 -0.54 1.67
C VAL A 94 -8.42 0.46 1.43
N VAL A 95 -7.36 0.01 0.76
CA VAL A 95 -6.26 0.87 0.34
C VAL A 95 -5.94 0.60 -1.12
N GLY A 96 -5.67 1.66 -1.87
CA GLY A 96 -5.42 1.54 -3.30
C GLY A 96 -4.26 2.38 -3.80
N THR A 97 -3.65 1.90 -4.88
CA THR A 97 -2.60 2.59 -5.64
C THR A 97 -3.07 2.78 -7.07
N SER A 98 -2.92 4.00 -7.65
CA SER A 98 -3.24 4.29 -9.05
C SER A 98 -4.68 3.87 -9.41
N ALA A 99 -4.89 3.04 -10.42
CA ALA A 99 -6.21 2.50 -10.76
C ALA A 99 -6.91 1.82 -9.57
N GLY A 100 -6.15 1.18 -8.68
CA GLY A 100 -6.69 0.61 -7.44
C GLY A 100 -7.20 1.68 -6.48
N SER A 101 -6.59 2.87 -6.44
CA SER A 101 -7.08 3.98 -5.62
C SER A 101 -8.42 4.52 -6.09
N LEU A 102 -8.65 4.54 -7.40
CA LEU A 102 -9.93 4.93 -8.01
C LEU A 102 -11.06 3.98 -7.59
N VAL A 103 -10.85 2.67 -7.74
CA VAL A 103 -11.84 1.66 -7.35
C VAL A 103 -12.05 1.66 -5.82
N ALA A 104 -10.96 1.78 -5.05
CA ALA A 104 -11.01 1.88 -3.58
C ALA A 104 -11.85 3.08 -3.13
N ALA A 105 -11.66 4.26 -3.76
CA ALA A 105 -12.41 5.47 -3.45
C ALA A 105 -13.91 5.30 -3.73
N PHE A 106 -14.27 4.70 -4.85
CA PHE A 106 -15.66 4.45 -5.21
C PHE A 106 -16.31 3.43 -4.27
N TYR A 107 -15.61 2.34 -3.96
CA TYR A 107 -16.09 1.33 -3.02
C TYR A 107 -16.24 1.90 -1.61
N ALA A 108 -15.24 2.60 -1.11
CA ALA A 108 -15.29 3.24 0.20
C ALA A 108 -16.37 4.32 0.30
N SER A 109 -16.76 4.92 -0.82
CA SER A 109 -17.87 5.88 -0.88
C SER A 109 -19.26 5.23 -0.80
N GLY A 110 -19.35 3.90 -0.67
CA GLY A 110 -20.59 3.15 -0.49
C GLY A 110 -21.16 2.56 -1.78
N LYS A 111 -20.41 2.58 -2.90
CA LYS A 111 -20.84 1.86 -4.11
C LYS A 111 -20.58 0.37 -3.95
N ASN A 112 -21.59 -0.46 -4.17
CA ASN A 112 -21.46 -1.91 -4.22
C ASN A 112 -20.90 -2.38 -5.58
N GLY A 113 -20.55 -3.68 -5.68
CA GLY A 113 -19.95 -4.27 -6.88
C GLY A 113 -20.80 -4.09 -8.15
N ALA A 114 -22.13 -4.14 -8.05
CA ALA A 114 -23.03 -3.88 -9.18
C ALA A 114 -22.99 -2.41 -9.61
N GLN A 115 -22.90 -1.47 -8.66
CA GLN A 115 -22.77 -0.04 -8.96
C GLN A 115 -21.38 0.28 -9.54
N LEU A 116 -20.32 -0.35 -9.03
CA LEU A 116 -18.97 -0.24 -9.58
C LEU A 116 -18.90 -0.73 -11.02
N GLN A 117 -19.59 -1.82 -11.35
CA GLN A 117 -19.69 -2.30 -12.73
C GLN A 117 -20.38 -1.27 -13.63
N ARG A 118 -21.52 -0.71 -13.23
CA ARG A 118 -22.20 0.36 -14.00
C ARG A 118 -21.30 1.57 -14.22
N VAL A 119 -20.61 2.02 -13.17
CA VAL A 119 -19.63 3.12 -13.29
C VAL A 119 -18.53 2.77 -14.28
N SER A 120 -18.02 1.53 -14.24
CA SER A 120 -17.01 1.05 -15.19
C SER A 120 -17.51 1.02 -16.63
N GLU A 121 -18.75 0.59 -16.86
CA GLU A 121 -19.36 0.51 -18.18
C GLU A 121 -19.62 1.91 -18.82
N THR A 122 -19.90 2.90 -17.99
CA THR A 122 -20.17 4.28 -18.42
C THR A 122 -18.95 5.19 -18.38
N MET A 123 -17.79 4.69 -17.93
CA MET A 123 -16.56 5.45 -17.90
C MET A 123 -16.08 5.74 -19.33
N ASP A 124 -16.04 7.03 -19.67
CA ASP A 124 -15.52 7.51 -20.95
C ASP A 124 -14.05 7.87 -20.82
N GLU A 125 -13.20 7.20 -21.58
CA GLU A 125 -11.75 7.46 -21.61
C GLU A 125 -11.46 8.89 -22.06
N ALA A 126 -12.21 9.41 -23.03
CA ALA A 126 -12.03 10.76 -23.54
C ALA A 126 -12.28 11.84 -22.45
N ALA A 127 -13.21 11.58 -21.53
CA ALA A 127 -13.47 12.49 -20.41
C ALA A 127 -12.36 12.52 -19.38
N LEU A 128 -11.47 11.52 -19.35
CA LEU A 128 -10.34 11.44 -18.42
C LEU A 128 -9.06 12.06 -18.99
N THR A 129 -9.02 12.33 -20.33
CA THR A 129 -7.85 12.87 -21.02
C THR A 129 -7.93 14.38 -21.16
N ASP A 130 -6.93 15.07 -20.64
CA ASP A 130 -6.77 16.52 -20.70
C ASP A 130 -5.34 16.88 -21.08
N TRP A 131 -5.07 16.93 -22.39
CA TRP A 131 -3.74 17.13 -22.95
C TRP A 131 -3.15 18.49 -22.59
N THR A 132 -1.84 18.53 -22.34
CA THR A 132 -1.05 19.74 -22.07
C THR A 132 -0.24 20.13 -23.30
N VAL A 133 0.41 21.32 -23.23
CA VAL A 133 1.42 21.72 -24.21
C VAL A 133 2.76 21.11 -23.80
N PRO A 134 3.32 20.12 -24.54
CA PRO A 134 4.43 19.28 -24.07
C PRO A 134 5.71 20.06 -23.69
N LEU A 135 5.96 21.20 -24.32
CA LEU A 135 7.16 22.02 -24.07
C LEU A 135 7.10 22.85 -22.77
N LEU A 136 5.91 23.01 -22.17
CA LEU A 136 5.66 23.87 -21.01
C LEU A 136 5.18 23.10 -19.79
N SER A 137 5.01 21.79 -19.88
CA SER A 137 4.43 20.95 -18.84
C SER A 137 5.38 19.83 -18.42
N ARG A 138 5.14 19.30 -17.19
CA ARG A 138 5.89 18.17 -16.62
C ARG A 138 5.25 16.81 -16.91
N GLY A 139 4.22 16.77 -17.76
CA GLY A 139 3.49 15.58 -18.20
C GLY A 139 2.69 15.89 -19.45
N MET A 140 2.22 14.85 -20.15
CA MET A 140 1.39 15.00 -21.35
C MET A 140 -0.06 15.38 -21.03
N MET A 141 -0.56 15.02 -19.84
CA MET A 141 -1.92 15.28 -19.36
C MET A 141 -1.89 15.92 -17.97
N ARG A 142 -2.86 16.79 -17.67
CA ARG A 142 -2.96 17.41 -16.34
C ARG A 142 -3.55 16.49 -15.29
N GLY A 143 -4.48 15.63 -15.67
CA GLY A 143 -5.25 14.77 -14.78
C GLY A 143 -6.44 15.46 -14.10
N ASP A 144 -6.79 16.67 -14.53
CA ASP A 144 -7.98 17.39 -14.02
C ASP A 144 -9.28 16.70 -14.46
N GLY A 145 -9.29 16.04 -15.63
CA GLY A 145 -10.40 15.21 -16.10
C GLY A 145 -10.69 14.08 -15.12
N LEU A 146 -9.66 13.34 -14.71
CA LEU A 146 -9.76 12.30 -13.70
C LEU A 146 -10.28 12.85 -12.37
N ALA A 147 -9.74 13.99 -11.90
CA ALA A 147 -10.18 14.60 -10.64
C ALA A 147 -11.65 14.98 -10.68
N ARG A 148 -12.12 15.63 -11.76
CA ARG A 148 -13.55 15.97 -11.94
C ARG A 148 -14.43 14.73 -11.94
N TYR A 149 -14.02 13.67 -12.64
CA TYR A 149 -14.76 12.41 -12.67
C TYR A 149 -14.87 11.79 -11.28
N VAL A 150 -13.77 11.72 -10.52
CA VAL A 150 -13.77 11.20 -9.16
C VAL A 150 -14.66 12.04 -8.25
N ALA A 151 -14.56 13.37 -8.30
CA ALA A 151 -15.41 14.27 -7.50
C ALA A 151 -16.90 14.04 -7.79
N ALA A 152 -17.28 13.92 -9.06
CA ALA A 152 -18.66 13.62 -9.44
C ALA A 152 -19.15 12.27 -8.90
N GLN A 153 -18.31 11.23 -8.97
CA GLN A 153 -18.66 9.89 -8.52
C GLN A 153 -18.68 9.73 -6.99
N THR A 154 -17.92 10.54 -6.25
CA THR A 154 -17.82 10.49 -4.78
C THR A 154 -18.62 11.60 -4.09
N GLY A 155 -19.27 12.49 -4.85
CA GLY A 155 -20.03 13.64 -4.33
C GLY A 155 -19.15 14.70 -3.67
N GLY A 156 -17.87 14.83 -4.07
CA GLY A 156 -16.94 15.81 -3.52
C GLY A 156 -16.60 15.59 -2.04
N ARG A 157 -16.80 14.38 -1.52
CA ARG A 157 -16.54 14.05 -0.11
C ARG A 157 -15.04 14.00 0.20
N LYS A 158 -14.70 14.13 1.48
CA LYS A 158 -13.36 13.89 1.99
C LYS A 158 -13.17 12.43 2.37
N ILE A 159 -11.90 11.99 2.41
CA ILE A 159 -11.52 10.60 2.74
C ILE A 159 -12.03 10.21 4.13
N GLU A 160 -11.87 11.10 5.12
CA GLU A 160 -12.25 10.88 6.51
C GLU A 160 -13.77 10.80 6.76
N ASP A 161 -14.58 11.24 5.78
CA ASP A 161 -16.05 11.25 5.89
C ASP A 161 -16.70 10.02 5.24
N LEU A 162 -15.89 9.07 4.76
CA LEU A 162 -16.40 7.88 4.09
C LEU A 162 -16.84 6.79 5.07
N PRO A 163 -17.88 5.99 4.72
CA PRO A 163 -18.39 4.92 5.56
C PRO A 163 -17.39 3.76 5.74
N LEU A 164 -16.51 3.52 4.76
CA LEU A 164 -15.43 2.54 4.85
C LEU A 164 -14.09 3.27 4.93
N THR A 165 -13.22 2.85 5.84
CA THR A 165 -11.88 3.43 5.99
C THR A 165 -11.08 3.29 4.71
N LEU A 166 -10.69 4.42 4.12
CA LEU A 166 -9.96 4.51 2.85
C LEU A 166 -8.53 4.96 3.06
N GLY A 167 -7.60 4.30 2.36
CA GLY A 167 -6.23 4.75 2.15
C GLY A 167 -5.92 4.91 0.67
N ILE A 168 -5.22 5.97 0.30
CA ILE A 168 -4.75 6.22 -1.06
C ILE A 168 -3.26 6.44 -1.03
N VAL A 169 -2.50 5.64 -1.79
CA VAL A 169 -1.04 5.69 -1.79
C VAL A 169 -0.52 6.48 -2.98
N ALA A 170 0.33 7.46 -2.71
CA ALA A 170 1.10 8.19 -3.72
C ALA A 170 2.58 8.22 -3.33
N THR A 171 3.43 8.71 -4.22
CA THR A 171 4.86 8.88 -4.00
C THR A 171 5.19 10.36 -3.91
N ASP A 172 5.85 10.80 -2.84
CA ASP A 172 6.43 12.13 -2.74
C ASP A 172 7.61 12.23 -3.73
N LEU A 173 7.48 13.08 -4.74
CA LEU A 173 8.47 13.18 -5.83
C LEU A 173 9.85 13.65 -5.36
N HIS A 174 9.91 14.39 -4.25
CA HIS A 174 11.17 14.93 -3.75
C HIS A 174 11.93 13.92 -2.89
N SER A 175 11.23 13.24 -2.00
CA SER A 175 11.86 12.29 -1.06
C SER A 175 11.89 10.85 -1.55
N GLY A 176 11.06 10.49 -2.55
CA GLY A 176 10.85 9.11 -3.00
C GLY A 176 10.07 8.25 -2.01
N GLN A 177 9.53 8.82 -0.93
CA GLN A 177 8.77 8.07 0.07
C GLN A 177 7.33 7.86 -0.35
N GLY A 178 6.78 6.70 0.02
CA GLY A 178 5.35 6.44 -0.08
C GLY A 178 4.56 7.24 0.96
N VAL A 179 3.51 7.89 0.50
CA VAL A 179 2.61 8.69 1.35
C VAL A 179 1.22 8.09 1.30
N LEU A 180 0.64 7.84 2.47
CA LEU A 180 -0.71 7.34 2.65
C LEU A 180 -1.67 8.50 2.95
N PHE A 181 -2.53 8.84 2.00
CA PHE A 181 -3.61 9.78 2.22
C PHE A 181 -4.79 9.07 2.89
N GLN A 182 -5.11 9.48 4.11
CA GLN A 182 -6.27 9.03 4.89
C GLN A 182 -7.21 10.19 5.24
N ARG A 183 -6.90 11.40 4.76
CA ARG A 183 -7.67 12.63 4.98
C ARG A 183 -7.54 13.55 3.77
N GLY A 184 -8.54 14.44 3.61
CA GLY A 184 -8.56 15.45 2.57
C GLY A 184 -9.41 15.06 1.37
N ASP A 185 -9.29 15.81 0.29
CA ASP A 185 -10.07 15.65 -0.93
C ASP A 185 -9.74 14.36 -1.67
N ILE A 186 -10.75 13.51 -1.89
CA ILE A 186 -10.61 12.21 -2.55
C ILE A 186 -10.09 12.38 -3.98
N ALA A 187 -10.63 13.36 -4.73
CA ALA A 187 -10.28 13.54 -6.13
C ALA A 187 -8.81 13.94 -6.30
N THR A 188 -8.32 14.83 -5.44
CA THR A 188 -6.91 15.22 -5.40
C THR A 188 -6.01 14.05 -5.03
N ALA A 189 -6.38 13.25 -4.03
CA ALA A 189 -5.58 12.10 -3.61
C ALA A 189 -5.52 11.00 -4.68
N VAL A 190 -6.65 10.68 -5.34
CA VAL A 190 -6.70 9.72 -6.47
C VAL A 190 -5.88 10.23 -7.65
N ARG A 191 -5.99 11.53 -8.00
CA ARG A 191 -5.17 12.15 -9.05
C ARG A 191 -3.68 12.02 -8.73
N ALA A 192 -3.27 12.32 -7.49
CA ALA A 192 -1.88 12.17 -7.05
C ALA A 192 -1.39 10.72 -7.15
N SER A 193 -2.21 9.77 -6.69
CA SER A 193 -1.94 8.33 -6.76
C SER A 193 -1.84 7.79 -8.18
N SER A 194 -2.47 8.45 -9.15
CA SER A 194 -2.53 8.06 -10.56
C SER A 194 -1.63 8.89 -11.47
N ALA A 195 -0.82 9.78 -10.91
CA ALA A 195 0.07 10.68 -11.67
C ALA A 195 1.33 9.95 -12.15
N VAL A 196 1.16 9.06 -13.13
CA VAL A 196 2.27 8.32 -13.77
C VAL A 196 3.24 9.33 -14.40
N PRO A 197 4.53 9.34 -14.00
CA PRO A 197 5.52 10.25 -14.55
C PRO A 197 5.61 10.21 -16.07
N ALA A 198 5.81 11.35 -16.69
CA ALA A 198 5.75 11.65 -18.12
C ALA A 198 4.34 11.56 -18.74
N VAL A 199 3.41 10.75 -18.21
CA VAL A 199 2.02 10.69 -18.69
C VAL A 199 1.20 11.81 -18.08
N PHE A 200 1.23 11.94 -16.75
CA PHE A 200 0.51 12.99 -16.02
C PHE A 200 1.46 13.96 -15.32
N GLU A 201 1.00 15.21 -15.15
CA GLU A 201 1.70 16.17 -14.32
C GLU A 201 1.69 15.71 -12.84
N PRO A 202 2.80 15.94 -12.11
CA PRO A 202 2.82 15.79 -10.66
C PRO A 202 1.75 16.64 -9.99
N VAL A 203 1.13 16.13 -8.95
CA VAL A 203 0.04 16.82 -8.23
C VAL A 203 0.60 17.50 -6.98
N ARG A 204 0.38 18.83 -6.89
CA ARG A 204 0.84 19.61 -5.75
C ARG A 204 -0.19 19.62 -4.63
N VAL A 205 0.20 19.10 -3.45
CA VAL A 205 -0.62 19.09 -2.23
C VAL A 205 0.21 19.63 -1.08
N ALA A 206 -0.30 20.63 -0.39
CA ALA A 206 0.38 21.26 0.76
C ALA A 206 1.87 21.61 0.51
N GLY A 207 2.17 22.12 -0.69
CA GLY A 207 3.52 22.56 -1.06
C GLY A 207 4.46 21.45 -1.55
N ARG A 208 4.03 20.18 -1.56
CA ARG A 208 4.79 19.03 -2.06
C ARG A 208 4.22 18.51 -3.37
N ASP A 209 5.06 17.98 -4.23
CA ASP A 209 4.67 17.34 -5.49
C ASP A 209 4.60 15.83 -5.31
N TYR A 210 3.47 15.23 -5.76
CA TYR A 210 3.22 13.80 -5.68
C TYR A 210 3.06 13.20 -7.07
N VAL A 211 3.50 11.96 -7.19
CA VAL A 211 3.38 11.14 -8.40
C VAL A 211 2.81 9.76 -8.04
N ASP A 212 2.56 8.92 -9.04
CA ASP A 212 1.92 7.61 -8.89
C ASP A 212 2.55 6.78 -7.75
N GLY A 213 1.69 6.20 -6.92
CA GLY A 213 2.10 5.36 -5.80
C GLY A 213 2.76 4.05 -6.21
N GLY A 214 2.59 3.62 -7.46
CA GLY A 214 3.20 2.41 -8.02
C GLY A 214 4.72 2.44 -8.08
N LEU A 215 5.34 3.63 -7.95
CA LEU A 215 6.79 3.76 -7.81
C LEU A 215 7.33 3.13 -6.52
N VAL A 216 6.52 3.05 -5.46
CA VAL A 216 6.96 2.64 -4.12
C VAL A 216 6.13 1.51 -3.52
N SER A 217 4.88 1.35 -3.94
CA SER A 217 3.96 0.32 -3.45
C SER A 217 2.89 0.02 -4.50
N PRO A 218 3.23 -0.76 -5.54
CA PRO A 218 2.31 -1.06 -6.64
C PRO A 218 1.05 -1.80 -6.17
N VAL A 219 1.19 -2.70 -5.20
CA VAL A 219 0.07 -3.33 -4.45
C VAL A 219 0.26 -3.00 -2.98
N PRO A 220 -0.56 -2.13 -2.37
CA PRO A 220 -0.24 -1.45 -1.11
C PRO A 220 -0.49 -2.30 0.15
N VAL A 221 0.14 -3.50 0.24
CA VAL A 221 -0.01 -4.44 1.36
C VAL A 221 0.49 -3.85 2.67
N ARG A 222 1.70 -3.26 2.68
CA ARG A 222 2.28 -2.65 3.88
C ARG A 222 1.41 -1.50 4.42
N PHE A 223 0.75 -0.75 3.52
CA PHE A 223 -0.14 0.33 3.92
C PHE A 223 -1.46 -0.19 4.49
N ALA A 224 -1.99 -1.32 4.00
CA ALA A 224 -3.11 -2.00 4.65
C ALA A 224 -2.75 -2.41 6.09
N ARG A 225 -1.54 -2.94 6.30
CA ARG A 225 -1.01 -3.25 7.65
C ARG A 225 -0.88 -1.99 8.50
N GLN A 226 -0.32 -0.93 7.97
CA GLN A 226 -0.19 0.36 8.66
C GLN A 226 -1.56 0.92 9.09
N MET A 227 -2.62 0.68 8.32
CA MET A 227 -4.00 1.03 8.64
C MET A 227 -4.65 0.10 9.68
N GLY A 228 -3.96 -0.94 10.11
CA GLY A 228 -4.38 -1.86 11.15
C GLY A 228 -5.13 -3.10 10.66
N ALA A 229 -4.90 -3.54 9.43
CA ALA A 229 -5.40 -4.83 8.94
C ALA A 229 -4.71 -6.01 9.64
N ASP A 230 -5.49 -6.96 10.16
CA ASP A 230 -5.01 -8.23 10.72
C ASP A 230 -4.82 -9.28 9.62
N VAL A 231 -5.67 -9.23 8.59
CA VAL A 231 -5.62 -10.07 7.39
C VAL A 231 -5.61 -9.15 6.18
N VAL A 232 -4.70 -9.35 5.24
CA VAL A 232 -4.64 -8.58 4.00
C VAL A 232 -4.96 -9.47 2.80
N LEU A 233 -6.01 -9.08 2.07
CA LEU A 233 -6.30 -9.57 0.73
C LEU A 233 -5.70 -8.60 -0.28
N ALA A 234 -4.66 -9.01 -0.98
CA ALA A 234 -3.98 -8.23 -2.00
C ALA A 234 -4.48 -8.59 -3.40
N VAL A 235 -4.82 -7.60 -4.21
CA VAL A 235 -5.23 -7.80 -5.61
C VAL A 235 -4.15 -7.25 -6.52
N ASP A 236 -3.39 -8.14 -7.12
CA ASP A 236 -2.28 -7.84 -8.02
C ASP A 236 -2.75 -7.89 -9.48
N ILE A 237 -2.87 -6.72 -10.10
CA ILE A 237 -3.24 -6.55 -11.51
C ILE A 237 -2.07 -6.05 -12.36
N SER A 238 -0.84 -6.15 -11.87
CA SER A 238 0.36 -5.72 -12.58
C SER A 238 0.56 -6.51 -13.88
N SER A 239 1.19 -5.87 -14.89
CA SER A 239 1.58 -6.56 -16.11
C SER A 239 2.89 -7.32 -15.92
N ALA A 240 3.03 -8.41 -16.67
CA ALA A 240 4.34 -9.03 -16.84
C ALA A 240 5.18 -8.17 -17.80
N PRO A 241 6.46 -7.88 -17.48
CA PRO A 241 7.34 -7.10 -18.35
C PRO A 241 7.44 -7.64 -19.78
N GLU A 242 7.35 -8.95 -19.93
CA GLU A 242 7.42 -9.68 -21.20
C GLU A 242 6.23 -9.38 -22.13
N SER A 243 5.15 -8.85 -21.59
CA SER A 243 3.92 -8.51 -22.35
C SER A 243 3.98 -7.12 -23.00
N ASN A 244 4.98 -6.30 -22.70
CA ASN A 244 5.06 -4.92 -23.16
C ASN A 244 6.06 -4.79 -24.32
N LYS A 245 5.69 -3.94 -25.28
CA LYS A 245 6.64 -3.46 -26.30
C LYS A 245 7.29 -2.17 -25.81
N ALA A 246 8.59 -1.98 -26.08
CA ALA A 246 9.34 -0.79 -25.68
C ALA A 246 10.07 -0.21 -26.92
N ASN A 247 9.28 0.31 -27.87
CA ASN A 247 9.76 0.76 -29.17
C ASN A 247 10.08 2.26 -29.22
N ASP A 248 9.64 3.03 -28.23
CA ASP A 248 9.91 4.47 -28.11
C ASP A 248 10.29 4.84 -26.66
N MET A 249 10.74 6.08 -26.48
CA MET A 249 11.24 6.58 -25.18
C MET A 249 10.18 6.48 -24.07
N LEU A 250 8.93 6.81 -24.35
CA LEU A 250 7.86 6.71 -23.35
C LEU A 250 7.59 5.25 -22.97
N GLN A 251 7.53 4.36 -23.95
CA GLN A 251 7.34 2.93 -23.71
C GLN A 251 8.50 2.32 -22.93
N VAL A 252 9.75 2.73 -23.20
CA VAL A 252 10.91 2.31 -22.38
C VAL A 252 10.76 2.79 -20.95
N LEU A 253 10.32 4.03 -20.71
CA LEU A 253 10.08 4.54 -19.35
C LEU A 253 8.97 3.75 -18.65
N LEU A 254 7.83 3.53 -19.30
CA LEU A 254 6.72 2.74 -18.75
C LEU A 254 7.13 1.27 -18.48
N GLN A 255 7.99 0.70 -19.33
CA GLN A 255 8.56 -0.63 -19.11
C GLN A 255 9.47 -0.65 -17.86
N THR A 256 10.25 0.42 -17.65
CA THR A 256 11.07 0.55 -16.44
C THR A 256 10.20 0.54 -15.17
N PHE A 257 9.06 1.26 -15.18
CA PHE A 257 8.08 1.18 -14.08
C PHE A 257 7.55 -0.24 -13.88
N THR A 258 7.23 -0.95 -14.96
CA THR A 258 6.74 -2.33 -14.87
C THR A 258 7.77 -3.25 -14.22
N ILE A 259 9.05 -3.14 -14.59
CA ILE A 259 10.16 -3.92 -14.02
C ILE A 259 10.34 -3.60 -12.53
N MET A 260 10.36 -2.31 -12.16
CA MET A 260 10.46 -1.87 -10.77
C MET A 260 9.27 -2.39 -9.94
N SER A 261 8.05 -2.26 -10.45
CA SER A 261 6.83 -2.73 -9.79
C SER A 261 6.87 -4.24 -9.54
N LYS A 262 7.35 -5.04 -10.51
CA LYS A 262 7.54 -6.49 -10.34
C LYS A 262 8.51 -6.79 -9.21
N SER A 263 9.62 -6.06 -9.12
CA SER A 263 10.63 -6.23 -8.09
C SER A 263 10.10 -5.86 -6.69
N ILE A 264 9.35 -4.76 -6.56
CA ILE A 264 8.75 -4.34 -5.30
C ILE A 264 7.70 -5.36 -4.85
N ASN A 265 6.78 -5.76 -5.75
CA ASN A 265 5.73 -6.73 -5.46
C ASN A 265 6.29 -8.10 -5.04
N ALA A 266 7.47 -8.49 -5.52
CA ALA A 266 8.12 -9.75 -5.12
C ALA A 266 8.40 -9.83 -3.60
N PHE A 267 8.52 -8.68 -2.94
CA PHE A 267 8.69 -8.59 -1.48
C PHE A 267 7.36 -8.24 -0.78
N GLU A 268 6.67 -7.21 -1.24
CA GLU A 268 5.49 -6.67 -0.56
C GLU A 268 4.33 -7.67 -0.50
N LEU A 269 4.10 -8.45 -1.57
CA LEU A 269 3.03 -9.46 -1.61
C LEU A 269 3.24 -10.66 -0.67
N LYS A 270 4.46 -10.87 -0.16
CA LYS A 270 4.72 -11.92 0.85
C LYS A 270 4.07 -11.61 2.20
N GLU A 271 3.76 -10.35 2.46
CA GLU A 271 3.12 -9.89 3.69
C GLU A 271 1.59 -9.99 3.67
N ALA A 272 1.01 -10.39 2.53
CA ALA A 272 -0.43 -10.62 2.39
C ALA A 272 -0.77 -12.09 2.69
N GLU A 273 -1.86 -12.35 3.44
CA GLU A 273 -2.37 -13.69 3.67
C GLU A 273 -2.94 -14.32 2.40
N VAL A 274 -3.55 -13.50 1.56
CA VAL A 274 -4.13 -13.94 0.29
C VAL A 274 -3.78 -12.97 -0.82
N VAL A 275 -3.28 -13.51 -1.94
CA VAL A 275 -2.98 -12.73 -3.14
C VAL A 275 -3.85 -13.23 -4.28
N VAL A 276 -4.68 -12.34 -4.83
CA VAL A 276 -5.52 -12.59 -6.00
C VAL A 276 -4.82 -12.01 -7.23
N ARG A 277 -4.61 -12.85 -8.25
CA ARG A 277 -4.00 -12.46 -9.53
C ARG A 277 -4.97 -12.80 -10.67
N PRO A 278 -5.80 -11.84 -11.12
CA PRO A 278 -6.65 -12.02 -12.29
C PRO A 278 -5.83 -12.34 -13.55
N ALA A 279 -6.34 -13.22 -14.39
CA ALA A 279 -5.70 -13.59 -15.67
C ALA A 279 -5.91 -12.50 -16.72
N LEU A 280 -5.04 -11.49 -16.73
CA LEU A 280 -5.14 -10.28 -17.56
C LEU A 280 -4.13 -10.27 -18.73
N MET A 281 -3.66 -11.44 -19.17
CA MET A 281 -2.79 -11.53 -20.34
C MET A 281 -3.47 -10.95 -21.56
N GLY A 282 -2.75 -10.08 -22.29
CA GLY A 282 -3.26 -9.40 -23.49
C GLY A 282 -4.14 -8.17 -23.20
N VAL A 283 -4.45 -7.85 -21.94
CA VAL A 283 -5.13 -6.60 -21.58
C VAL A 283 -4.09 -5.49 -21.44
N GLY A 284 -4.06 -4.59 -22.41
CA GLY A 284 -3.18 -3.42 -22.39
C GLY A 284 -3.58 -2.38 -21.34
N SER A 285 -2.66 -1.48 -20.98
CA SER A 285 -2.91 -0.40 -20.01
C SER A 285 -3.98 0.62 -20.46
N ALA A 286 -4.22 0.75 -21.75
CA ALA A 286 -5.25 1.62 -22.34
C ALA A 286 -6.46 0.84 -22.90
N ALA A 287 -6.63 -0.45 -22.56
CA ALA A 287 -7.67 -1.30 -23.14
C ALA A 287 -9.00 -1.17 -22.38
N PHE A 288 -9.63 0.01 -22.43
CA PHE A 288 -10.95 0.24 -21.81
C PHE A 288 -12.05 -0.61 -22.42
N SER A 289 -11.92 -1.05 -23.69
CA SER A 289 -12.85 -2.00 -24.33
C SER A 289 -12.88 -3.37 -23.66
N GLU A 290 -11.79 -3.76 -22.97
CA GLU A 290 -11.63 -5.06 -22.30
C GLU A 290 -12.22 -5.09 -20.88
N ARG A 291 -13.01 -4.08 -20.49
CA ARG A 291 -13.52 -3.93 -19.11
C ARG A 291 -14.32 -5.13 -18.63
N ARG A 292 -15.21 -5.69 -19.45
CA ARG A 292 -16.00 -6.89 -19.08
C ARG A 292 -15.10 -8.09 -18.83
N ARG A 293 -14.18 -8.36 -19.76
CA ARG A 293 -13.20 -9.44 -19.63
C ARG A 293 -12.36 -9.29 -18.37
N SER A 294 -11.95 -8.06 -18.03
CA SER A 294 -11.19 -7.79 -16.80
C SER A 294 -12.02 -8.06 -15.54
N ILE A 295 -13.28 -7.63 -15.50
CA ILE A 295 -14.21 -7.90 -14.39
C ILE A 295 -14.39 -9.42 -14.21
N GLU A 296 -14.63 -10.15 -15.29
CA GLU A 296 -14.78 -11.62 -15.27
C GLU A 296 -13.51 -12.31 -14.78
N ALA A 297 -12.32 -11.87 -15.21
CA ALA A 297 -11.05 -12.38 -14.73
C ALA A 297 -10.86 -12.12 -13.23
N GLY A 298 -11.28 -10.95 -12.73
CA GLY A 298 -11.29 -10.62 -11.31
C GLY A 298 -12.20 -11.55 -10.51
N ARG A 299 -13.42 -11.79 -11.00
CA ARG A 299 -14.37 -12.73 -10.37
C ARG A 299 -13.77 -14.14 -10.30
N ALA A 300 -13.28 -14.66 -11.43
CA ALA A 300 -12.71 -16.01 -11.48
C ALA A 300 -11.55 -16.19 -10.50
N ALA A 301 -10.63 -15.24 -10.46
CA ALA A 301 -9.48 -15.29 -9.56
C ALA A 301 -9.88 -15.20 -8.08
N MET A 302 -10.90 -14.38 -7.75
CA MET A 302 -11.37 -14.27 -6.37
C MET A 302 -12.11 -15.51 -5.92
N LEU A 303 -12.93 -16.12 -6.76
CA LEU A 303 -13.60 -17.41 -6.47
C LEU A 303 -12.59 -18.51 -6.12
N GLN A 304 -11.46 -18.57 -6.85
CA GLN A 304 -10.36 -19.49 -6.56
C GLN A 304 -9.67 -19.21 -5.22
N ALA A 305 -9.55 -17.93 -4.84
CA ALA A 305 -8.89 -17.51 -3.62
C ALA A 305 -9.80 -17.55 -2.37
N LEU A 306 -11.12 -17.63 -2.55
CA LEU A 306 -12.13 -17.54 -1.49
C LEU A 306 -11.92 -18.56 -0.35
N PRO A 307 -11.60 -19.85 -0.59
CA PRO A 307 -11.34 -20.79 0.48
C PRO A 307 -10.14 -20.40 1.36
N ALA A 308 -9.08 -19.90 0.74
CA ALA A 308 -7.89 -19.43 1.45
C ALA A 308 -8.19 -18.19 2.31
N LEU A 309 -9.01 -17.27 1.80
CA LEU A 309 -9.43 -16.08 2.54
C LEU A 309 -10.29 -16.46 3.75
N ARG A 310 -11.27 -17.35 3.60
CA ARG A 310 -12.09 -17.83 4.73
C ARG A 310 -11.22 -18.45 5.82
N LYS A 311 -10.28 -19.31 5.45
CA LYS A 311 -9.32 -19.91 6.40
C LYS A 311 -8.45 -18.87 7.11
N ALA A 312 -8.05 -17.78 6.42
CA ALA A 312 -7.27 -16.71 7.02
C ALA A 312 -8.10 -15.89 8.04
N LEU A 313 -9.41 -15.76 7.85
CA LEU A 313 -10.33 -15.02 8.72
C LEU A 313 -10.82 -15.84 9.94
N GLU A 314 -10.62 -17.16 9.96
CA GLU A 314 -10.99 -18.04 11.09
C GLU A 314 -9.90 -18.11 12.18
N ARG A 315 -8.72 -17.51 11.99
CA ARG A 315 -7.59 -17.51 12.95
C ARG A 315 -7.84 -16.53 14.09
#